data_43621b9213e05af305d122cdfbad1f3e
#
_entry.id   43621b9213e05af305d122cdfbad1f3e
#
_cell.length_a   1.000
_cell.length_b   1.000
_cell.length_c   1.000
_cell.angle_alpha   90.00
_cell.angle_beta   90.00
_cell.angle_gamma   90.00
#
_symmetry.space_group_name_H-M   'P 1'
#
loop_
_entity.id
_entity.type
_entity.pdbx_description
1 polymer ?
#
loop_
_entity_poly.entity_id
_entity_poly.type
_entity_poly.pdbx_seq_one_letter_code
_entity_poly.pdbx_strand_id
1 'polypeptide(L)'
;MSKLLVVKAHPLTKEESRSVRALETFLASYRETNPSDEIEILDVYAPETNMPEIDEELLSAWGALRAGAAFETLSENQQQKVARFNELTDQFLSADKVVIANPMWNLNVPTRLKAWVDTINVAGKTFQYTAEGPKPLTSGKK
;
A
#
# COMPACT_ATOMS: atom_id res chain seq x y z
N MET A 1 5.66 15.35 -15.48
CA MET A 1 4.46 14.73 -14.87
C MET A 1 4.90 13.57 -14.00
N SER A 2 4.58 13.61 -12.73
CA SER A 2 4.89 12.53 -11.76
C SER A 2 3.59 11.96 -11.19
N LYS A 3 3.65 10.73 -10.70
CA LYS A 3 2.53 10.11 -10.00
C LYS A 3 2.75 10.17 -8.49
N LEU A 4 1.83 10.81 -7.77
CA LEU A 4 1.79 10.86 -6.32
C LEU A 4 0.77 9.85 -5.79
N LEU A 5 1.22 8.88 -5.01
CA LEU A 5 0.36 8.03 -4.22
C LEU A 5 0.20 8.61 -2.82
N VAL A 6 -1.03 8.87 -2.43
CA VAL A 6 -1.41 9.33 -1.09
C VAL A 6 -2.06 8.18 -0.35
N VAL A 7 -1.45 7.74 0.74
CA VAL A 7 -2.00 6.71 1.63
C VAL A 7 -2.64 7.41 2.83
N LYS A 8 -3.97 7.45 2.84
CA LYS A 8 -4.75 7.99 3.96
C LYS A 8 -5.06 6.88 4.94
N ALA A 9 -4.53 6.97 6.15
CA ALA A 9 -4.68 5.96 7.19
C ALA A 9 -5.40 6.50 8.42
N HIS A 10 -6.63 6.96 8.23
CA HIS A 10 -7.51 7.41 9.30
C HIS A 10 -8.98 7.17 8.95
N PRO A 11 -9.79 6.57 9.84
CA PRO A 11 -11.20 6.25 9.55
C PRO A 11 -12.13 7.48 9.55
N LEU A 12 -11.71 8.59 10.16
CA LEU A 12 -12.51 9.81 10.28
C LEU A 12 -12.21 10.82 9.17
N THR A 13 -13.04 11.87 9.12
CA THR A 13 -12.92 12.98 8.17
C THR A 13 -12.04 14.11 8.72
N LYS A 14 -11.83 15.16 7.93
CA LYS A 14 -11.07 16.36 8.34
C LYS A 14 -11.69 17.13 9.50
N GLU A 15 -12.99 17.03 9.68
CA GLU A 15 -13.72 17.70 10.76
C GLU A 15 -13.28 17.13 12.12
N GLU A 16 -12.97 15.86 12.17
CA GLU A 16 -12.68 15.11 13.39
C GLU A 16 -11.21 14.71 13.54
N SER A 17 -10.44 14.70 12.44
CA SER A 17 -9.04 14.25 12.43
C SER A 17 -8.07 15.34 12.04
N ARG A 18 -7.10 15.61 12.91
CA ARG A 18 -5.99 16.55 12.62
C ARG A 18 -5.10 16.04 11.49
N SER A 19 -4.84 14.73 11.45
CA SER A 19 -4.03 14.11 10.38
C SER A 19 -4.68 14.26 9.01
N VAL A 20 -6.01 14.07 8.92
CA VAL A 20 -6.75 14.24 7.66
C VAL A 20 -6.82 15.70 7.26
N ARG A 21 -6.99 16.61 8.22
CA ARG A 21 -6.97 18.06 7.96
C ARG A 21 -5.62 18.51 7.40
N ALA A 22 -4.53 18.03 7.99
CA ALA A 22 -3.18 18.30 7.49
C ALA A 22 -2.98 17.74 6.08
N LEU A 23 -3.48 16.54 5.80
CA LEU A 23 -3.43 15.94 4.46
C LEU A 23 -4.17 16.80 3.43
N GLU A 24 -5.37 17.27 3.74
CA GLU A 24 -6.13 18.10 2.80
C GLU A 24 -5.45 19.45 2.53
N THR A 25 -4.86 20.06 3.54
CA THR A 25 -4.06 21.28 3.38
C THR A 25 -2.83 21.03 2.49
N PHE A 26 -2.14 19.92 2.71
CA PHE A 26 -1.03 19.49 1.86
C PHE A 26 -1.49 19.28 0.41
N LEU A 27 -2.58 18.56 0.18
CA LEU A 27 -3.08 18.28 -1.17
C LEU A 27 -3.51 19.54 -1.92
N ALA A 28 -4.12 20.52 -1.23
CA ALA A 28 -4.48 21.80 -1.84
C ALA A 28 -3.22 22.52 -2.36
N SER A 29 -2.21 22.70 -1.52
CA SER A 29 -0.95 23.32 -1.89
C SER A 29 -0.18 22.51 -2.96
N TYR A 30 -0.19 21.18 -2.86
CA TYR A 30 0.48 20.32 -3.82
C TYR A 30 -0.10 20.45 -5.24
N ARG A 31 -1.44 20.51 -5.37
CA ARG A 31 -2.11 20.69 -6.67
C ARG A 31 -1.77 22.03 -7.33
N GLU A 32 -1.66 23.08 -6.52
CA GLU A 32 -1.28 24.42 -7.02
C GLU A 32 0.15 24.45 -7.55
N THR A 33 1.07 23.76 -6.87
CA THR A 33 2.49 23.78 -7.21
C THR A 33 2.90 22.70 -8.22
N ASN A 34 2.08 21.65 -8.38
CA ASN A 34 2.34 20.53 -9.29
C ASN A 34 1.08 20.20 -10.13
N PRO A 35 0.59 21.14 -10.95
CA PRO A 35 -0.69 20.98 -11.64
C PRO A 35 -0.72 19.88 -12.70
N SER A 36 0.44 19.40 -13.13
CA SER A 36 0.57 18.31 -14.11
C SER A 36 0.74 16.93 -13.50
N ASP A 37 0.88 16.82 -12.18
CA ASP A 37 1.09 15.54 -11.52
C ASP A 37 -0.24 14.80 -11.34
N GLU A 38 -0.21 13.48 -11.56
CA GLU A 38 -1.31 12.58 -11.21
C GLU A 38 -1.33 12.34 -9.71
N ILE A 39 -2.50 12.46 -9.09
CA ILE A 39 -2.67 12.19 -7.66
C ILE A 39 -3.66 11.03 -7.50
N GLU A 40 -3.18 9.94 -6.93
CA GLU A 40 -3.98 8.78 -6.56
C GLU A 40 -4.10 8.70 -5.04
N ILE A 41 -5.32 8.62 -4.52
CA ILE A 41 -5.57 8.54 -3.08
C ILE A 41 -6.06 7.14 -2.73
N LEU A 42 -5.32 6.46 -1.86
CA LEU A 42 -5.68 5.19 -1.26
C LEU A 42 -6.12 5.43 0.19
N ASP A 43 -7.41 5.33 0.45
CA ASP A 43 -7.95 5.33 1.82
C ASP A 43 -7.98 3.90 2.36
N VAL A 44 -7.05 3.56 3.25
CA VAL A 44 -6.92 2.19 3.77
C VAL A 44 -8.06 1.79 4.72
N TYR A 45 -8.89 2.75 5.16
CA TYR A 45 -10.07 2.51 5.98
C TYR A 45 -11.38 2.48 5.19
N ALA A 46 -11.39 2.89 3.93
CA ALA A 46 -12.57 2.78 3.08
C ALA A 46 -12.89 1.30 2.80
N PRO A 47 -14.15 0.86 2.98
CA PRO A 47 -14.53 -0.54 2.73
C PRO A 47 -14.22 -1.00 1.31
N GLU A 48 -14.42 -0.15 0.33
CA GLU A 48 -14.15 -0.41 -1.08
C GLU A 48 -12.66 -0.63 -1.40
N THR A 49 -11.75 -0.17 -0.55
CA THR A 49 -10.32 -0.42 -0.69
C THR A 49 -10.00 -1.91 -0.53
N ASN A 50 -10.83 -2.65 0.20
CA ASN A 50 -10.66 -4.08 0.44
C ASN A 50 -9.20 -4.40 0.83
N MET A 51 -8.73 -3.78 1.93
CA MET A 51 -7.35 -3.94 2.39
C MET A 51 -7.10 -5.38 2.82
N PRO A 52 -6.18 -6.11 2.16
CA PRO A 52 -5.89 -7.49 2.52
C PRO A 52 -5.08 -7.56 3.81
N GLU A 53 -5.31 -8.61 4.57
CA GLU A 53 -4.47 -9.01 5.69
C GLU A 53 -3.76 -10.33 5.35
N ILE A 54 -2.57 -10.53 5.89
CA ILE A 54 -1.87 -11.80 5.78
C ILE A 54 -2.52 -12.77 6.76
N ASP A 55 -3.39 -13.63 6.24
CA ASP A 55 -4.11 -14.66 6.98
C ASP A 55 -3.74 -16.08 6.50
N GLU A 56 -4.34 -17.10 7.10
CA GLU A 56 -4.11 -18.49 6.75
C GLU A 56 -4.37 -18.75 5.26
N GLU A 57 -5.43 -18.16 4.73
CA GLU A 57 -5.85 -18.37 3.34
C GLU A 57 -4.84 -17.80 2.33
N LEU A 58 -4.33 -16.59 2.59
CA LEU A 58 -3.30 -15.96 1.78
C LEU A 58 -1.96 -16.71 1.89
N LEU A 59 -1.56 -17.12 3.10
CA LEU A 59 -0.35 -17.92 3.30
C LEU A 59 -0.42 -19.28 2.60
N SER A 60 -1.57 -19.94 2.65
CA SER A 60 -1.83 -21.19 1.95
C SER A 60 -1.75 -21.02 0.44
N ALA A 61 -2.35 -19.95 -0.12
CA ALA A 61 -2.27 -19.62 -1.53
C ALA A 61 -0.82 -19.41 -1.98
N TRP A 62 -0.05 -18.61 -1.27
CA TRP A 62 1.37 -18.40 -1.57
C TRP A 62 2.21 -19.67 -1.43
N GLY A 63 1.87 -20.54 -0.48
CA GLY A 63 2.50 -21.86 -0.34
C GLY A 63 2.29 -22.73 -1.59
N ALA A 64 1.05 -22.80 -2.07
CA ALA A 64 0.69 -23.54 -3.27
C ALA A 64 1.40 -22.99 -4.52
N LEU A 65 1.37 -21.67 -4.73
CA LEU A 65 2.06 -21.01 -5.85
C LEU A 65 3.57 -21.26 -5.84
N ARG A 66 4.21 -21.19 -4.69
CA ARG A 66 5.65 -21.52 -4.55
C ARG A 66 5.95 -22.98 -4.83
N ALA A 67 5.00 -23.87 -4.57
CA ALA A 67 5.12 -25.30 -4.89
C ALA A 67 4.83 -25.61 -6.39
N GLY A 68 4.53 -24.58 -7.20
CA GLY A 68 4.32 -24.71 -8.64
C GLY A 68 2.86 -24.86 -9.06
N ALA A 69 1.89 -24.67 -8.14
CA ALA A 69 0.48 -24.65 -8.54
C ALA A 69 0.18 -23.46 -9.46
N ALA A 70 -0.70 -23.68 -10.45
CA ALA A 70 -1.19 -22.61 -11.30
C ALA A 70 -2.18 -21.72 -10.51
N PHE A 71 -2.18 -20.41 -10.79
CA PHE A 71 -3.06 -19.46 -10.11
C PHE A 71 -4.54 -19.85 -10.21
N GLU A 72 -4.97 -20.36 -11.36
CA GLU A 72 -6.34 -20.77 -11.65
C GLU A 72 -6.80 -21.98 -10.83
N THR A 73 -5.87 -22.71 -10.21
CA THR A 73 -6.18 -23.86 -9.34
C THR A 73 -6.47 -23.47 -7.90
N LEU A 74 -6.19 -22.23 -7.53
CA LEU A 74 -6.53 -21.67 -6.21
C LEU A 74 -8.06 -21.50 -6.09
N SER A 75 -8.58 -21.49 -4.85
CA SER A 75 -9.96 -21.10 -4.62
C SER A 75 -10.23 -19.68 -5.09
N GLU A 76 -11.47 -19.36 -5.44
CA GLU A 76 -11.86 -18.02 -5.88
C GLU A 76 -11.45 -16.95 -4.85
N ASN A 77 -11.66 -17.20 -3.57
CA ASN A 77 -11.30 -16.30 -2.49
C ASN A 77 -9.77 -16.11 -2.39
N GLN A 78 -9.00 -17.18 -2.54
CA GLN A 78 -7.53 -17.09 -2.58
C GLN A 78 -7.05 -16.28 -3.79
N GLN A 79 -7.63 -16.50 -4.96
CA GLN A 79 -7.32 -15.72 -6.17
C GLN A 79 -7.57 -14.22 -5.95
N GLN A 80 -8.74 -13.86 -5.39
CA GLN A 80 -9.08 -12.47 -5.10
C GLN A 80 -8.10 -11.83 -4.11
N LYS A 81 -7.73 -12.52 -3.03
CA LYS A 81 -6.77 -12.01 -2.04
C LYS A 81 -5.38 -11.82 -2.64
N VAL A 82 -4.88 -12.79 -3.38
CA VAL A 82 -3.56 -12.70 -4.04
C VAL A 82 -3.55 -11.58 -5.07
N ALA A 83 -4.60 -11.47 -5.90
CA ALA A 83 -4.72 -10.43 -6.90
C ALA A 83 -4.73 -9.04 -6.24
N ARG A 84 -5.56 -8.85 -5.20
CA ARG A 84 -5.64 -7.57 -4.50
C ARG A 84 -4.32 -7.19 -3.84
N PHE A 85 -3.63 -8.14 -3.22
CA PHE A 85 -2.30 -7.91 -2.64
C PHE A 85 -1.30 -7.41 -3.70
N ASN A 86 -1.27 -8.07 -4.86
CA ASN A 86 -0.39 -7.71 -5.96
C ASN A 86 -0.73 -6.34 -6.57
N GLU A 87 -2.02 -6.00 -6.72
CA GLU A 87 -2.46 -4.68 -7.18
C GLU A 87 -1.91 -3.54 -6.32
N LEU A 88 -1.95 -3.70 -4.99
CA LEU A 88 -1.41 -2.70 -4.06
C LEU A 88 0.11 -2.58 -4.15
N THR A 89 0.81 -3.70 -4.35
CA THR A 89 2.25 -3.69 -4.64
C THR A 89 2.56 -2.92 -5.92
N ASP A 90 1.83 -3.21 -7.00
CA ASP A 90 2.04 -2.59 -8.30
C ASP A 90 1.65 -1.09 -8.29
N GLN A 91 0.60 -0.71 -7.55
CA GLN A 91 0.25 0.68 -7.29
C GLN A 91 1.40 1.45 -6.64
N PHE A 92 2.00 0.90 -5.59
CA PHE A 92 3.18 1.49 -4.95
C PHE A 92 4.37 1.58 -5.93
N LEU A 93 4.64 0.52 -6.70
CA LEU A 93 5.75 0.51 -7.65
C LEU A 93 5.59 1.56 -8.75
N SER A 94 4.36 1.82 -9.19
CA SER A 94 4.05 2.81 -10.23
C SER A 94 4.17 4.27 -9.77
N ALA A 95 4.20 4.53 -8.47
CA ALA A 95 4.28 5.89 -7.92
C ALA A 95 5.71 6.42 -7.92
N ASP A 96 5.87 7.69 -8.27
CA ASP A 96 7.14 8.42 -8.16
C ASP A 96 7.32 9.02 -6.77
N LYS A 97 6.22 9.40 -6.16
CA LYS A 97 6.16 10.03 -4.82
C LYS A 97 5.11 9.33 -3.98
N VAL A 98 5.37 9.20 -2.68
CA VAL A 98 4.43 8.61 -1.72
C VAL A 98 4.29 9.52 -0.52
N VAL A 99 3.05 9.83 -0.17
CA VAL A 99 2.71 10.56 1.05
C VAL A 99 1.83 9.68 1.91
N ILE A 100 2.21 9.47 3.16
CA ILE A 100 1.45 8.70 4.13
C ILE A 100 0.93 9.66 5.18
N ALA A 101 -0.39 9.76 5.31
CA ALA A 101 -1.06 10.54 6.35
C ALA A 101 -1.67 9.60 7.38
N ASN A 102 -1.10 9.60 8.60
CA ASN A 102 -1.56 8.72 9.67
C ASN A 102 -1.43 9.39 11.04
N PRO A 103 -2.30 9.04 11.99
CA PRO A 103 -2.09 9.36 13.40
C PRO A 103 -1.07 8.40 14.02
N MET A 104 -0.60 8.75 15.21
CA MET A 104 0.12 7.82 16.06
C MET A 104 -0.84 7.23 17.09
N TRP A 105 -1.12 5.93 17.01
CA TRP A 105 -1.95 5.21 17.95
C TRP A 105 -1.12 4.17 18.73
N ASN A 106 -1.21 4.22 20.05
CA ASN A 106 -0.46 3.30 20.91
C ASN A 106 1.05 3.28 20.59
N LEU A 107 1.63 4.46 20.34
CA LEU A 107 3.04 4.65 19.94
C LEU A 107 3.42 3.93 18.64
N ASN A 108 2.46 3.68 17.77
CA ASN A 108 2.67 2.97 16.50
C ASN A 108 1.73 3.52 15.41
N VAL A 109 1.83 2.93 14.23
CA VAL A 109 0.93 3.23 13.10
C VAL A 109 -0.41 2.52 13.26
N PRO A 110 -1.49 3.03 12.64
CA PRO A 110 -2.77 2.33 12.63
C PRO A 110 -2.69 0.93 11.99
N THR A 111 -3.53 0.00 12.45
CA THR A 111 -3.55 -1.41 12.01
C THR A 111 -3.67 -1.55 10.49
N ARG A 112 -4.57 -0.79 9.86
CA ARG A 112 -4.76 -0.82 8.40
C ARG A 112 -3.55 -0.28 7.62
N LEU A 113 -2.81 0.67 8.19
CA LEU A 113 -1.57 1.13 7.58
C LEU A 113 -0.51 0.03 7.60
N LYS A 114 -0.41 -0.75 8.69
CA LYS A 114 0.51 -1.90 8.75
C LYS A 114 0.12 -2.96 7.70
N ALA A 115 -1.17 -3.21 7.50
CA ALA A 115 -1.62 -4.11 6.43
C ALA A 115 -1.17 -3.62 5.04
N TRP A 116 -1.25 -2.31 4.77
CA TRP A 116 -0.71 -1.75 3.53
C TRP A 116 0.82 -1.88 3.45
N VAL A 117 1.55 -1.63 4.53
CA VAL A 117 3.02 -1.81 4.57
C VAL A 117 3.41 -3.25 4.21
N ASP A 118 2.62 -4.25 4.63
CA ASP A 118 2.85 -5.64 4.27
C ASP A 118 2.70 -5.87 2.76
N THR A 119 1.84 -5.13 2.06
CA THR A 119 1.67 -5.25 0.59
C THR A 119 2.82 -4.67 -0.21
N ILE A 120 3.63 -3.80 0.36
CA ILE A 120 4.76 -3.16 -0.33
C ILE A 120 6.13 -3.76 0.04
N ASN A 121 6.19 -4.64 1.03
CA ASN A 121 7.42 -5.35 1.40
C ASN A 121 7.44 -6.73 0.76
N VAL A 122 7.67 -6.77 -0.55
CA VAL A 122 7.62 -8.00 -1.36
C VAL A 122 8.99 -8.34 -1.89
N ALA A 123 9.55 -9.46 -1.42
CA ALA A 123 10.83 -9.97 -1.89
C ALA A 123 10.80 -10.27 -3.40
N GLY A 124 11.81 -9.80 -4.12
CA GLY A 124 11.90 -9.91 -5.57
C GLY A 124 11.18 -8.80 -6.35
N LYS A 125 10.37 -7.95 -5.67
CA LYS A 125 9.70 -6.78 -6.28
C LYS A 125 10.20 -5.46 -5.71
N THR A 126 10.14 -5.26 -4.41
CA THR A 126 10.53 -4.01 -3.75
C THR A 126 11.87 -4.11 -3.04
N PHE A 127 12.27 -5.29 -2.66
CA PHE A 127 13.58 -5.58 -2.08
C PHE A 127 14.03 -7.00 -2.42
N GLN A 128 15.30 -7.31 -2.15
CA GLN A 128 15.84 -8.66 -2.27
C GLN A 128 16.76 -9.00 -1.10
N TYR A 129 16.78 -10.27 -0.72
CA TYR A 129 17.76 -10.76 0.24
C TYR A 129 19.11 -11.00 -0.44
N THR A 130 20.19 -10.53 0.18
CA THR A 130 21.57 -10.77 -0.24
C THR A 130 22.40 -11.29 0.92
N ALA A 131 23.62 -11.76 0.65
CA ALA A 131 24.55 -12.17 1.71
C ALA A 131 24.89 -11.06 2.71
N GLU A 132 24.72 -9.80 2.30
CA GLU A 132 24.97 -8.60 3.13
C GLU A 132 23.70 -8.07 3.80
N GLY A 133 22.56 -8.74 3.65
CA GLY A 133 21.24 -8.32 4.14
C GLY A 133 20.27 -7.90 3.04
N PRO A 134 19.09 -7.40 3.39
CA PRO A 134 18.11 -6.96 2.41
C PRO A 134 18.58 -5.70 1.70
N LYS A 135 18.43 -5.67 0.37
CA LYS A 135 18.72 -4.51 -0.48
C LYS A 135 17.45 -4.03 -1.19
N PRO A 136 17.19 -2.72 -1.31
CA PRO A 136 16.03 -2.20 -2.03
C PRO A 136 16.15 -2.48 -3.52
N LEU A 137 15.00 -2.72 -4.17
CA LEU A 137 14.85 -2.79 -5.62
C LEU A 137 14.13 -1.54 -6.17
N THR A 138 13.68 -0.65 -5.30
CA THR A 138 13.09 0.64 -5.67
C THR A 138 14.12 1.75 -5.57
N SER A 139 14.13 2.65 -6.55
CA SER A 139 15.01 3.82 -6.58
C SER A 139 14.25 5.06 -7.07
N GLY A 140 14.71 6.25 -6.67
CA GLY A 140 14.16 7.52 -7.14
C GLY A 140 12.80 7.91 -6.56
N LYS A 141 12.17 7.09 -5.73
CA LYS A 141 10.93 7.46 -5.02
C LYS A 141 11.21 8.54 -3.97
N LYS A 142 10.28 9.48 -3.84
CA LYS A 142 10.31 10.55 -2.83
C LYS A 142 9.19 10.38 -1.81
#